data_2eb1bd9c7bbd814fab7aec425cc0f7d0
#
_entry.id   2eb1bd9c7bbd814fab7aec425cc0f7d0
#
_cell.length_a   1.000
_cell.length_b   1.000
_cell.length_c   1.000
_cell.angle_alpha   90.00
_cell.angle_beta   90.00
_cell.angle_gamma   90.00
#
_symmetry.space_group_name_H-M   'P 1'
#
loop_
_entity.id
_entity.type
_entity.pdbx_description
1 polymer ?
#
loop_
_entity_poly.entity_id
_entity_poly.type
_entity_poly.pdbx_seq_one_letter_code
_entity_poly.pdbx_strand_id
1 'polypeptide(L)'
;MSTLYPQNNASRMMLDLGGIWDFRFQGDSAWQPIAVPASYNDQSPDPRFRNQAGKVEYRRKITLPASWKGMRACLRFDAVAHSARILLNGREIATHRGGFLPFEVELDALMAPGETAELTVEADNRINHDTLPIGTEGDTAFFGSDNPGIPAVEAGKRMQQERGINRPAVDFFNYTGIQRPVRLIATPRQFIRDMTLIPSMNGEVRFSVETEGTDGPILVEVLDAEGLPVARCEAREGILHIAEPHLWEPWPGTPYLYTARVTYGEDLYEQPFGIREVRVEGTRFLINGKPFRFHGPCKHEDSPVHGR
;
A
#
# COMPACT_ATOMS: atom_id res chain seq x y z
N MET A 1 -1.82 0.94 13.53
CA MET A 1 -1.47 1.26 12.12
C MET A 1 -2.54 2.19 11.58
N SER A 2 -2.17 3.27 10.92
CA SER A 2 -3.14 4.11 10.20
C SER A 2 -3.48 3.46 8.86
N THR A 3 -4.76 3.38 8.53
CA THR A 3 -5.21 2.89 7.21
C THR A 3 -5.24 4.02 6.18
N LEU A 4 -5.20 5.26 6.65
CA LEU A 4 -5.19 6.45 5.81
C LEU A 4 -3.90 6.58 4.99
N TYR A 5 -4.02 7.05 3.76
CA TYR A 5 -2.85 7.35 2.94
C TYR A 5 -2.10 8.56 3.53
N PRO A 6 -0.76 8.51 3.61
CA PRO A 6 0.02 9.63 4.17
C PRO A 6 -0.20 10.92 3.38
N GLN A 7 -0.34 12.02 4.10
CA GLN A 7 -0.46 13.36 3.54
C GLN A 7 0.66 14.27 4.04
N ASN A 8 0.98 15.26 3.24
CA ASN A 8 1.86 16.36 3.62
C ASN A 8 1.02 17.63 3.63
N ASN A 9 0.78 18.17 4.82
CA ASN A 9 -0.05 19.36 5.05
C ASN A 9 0.48 20.16 6.25
N ALA A 10 -0.32 21.05 6.83
CA ALA A 10 0.11 21.90 7.94
C ALA A 10 0.44 21.11 9.22
N SER A 11 -0.20 19.96 9.45
CA SER A 11 -0.05 19.14 10.66
C SER A 11 0.68 17.82 10.43
N ARG A 12 0.68 17.31 9.22
CA ARG A 12 1.27 16.03 8.85
C ARG A 12 2.45 16.23 7.91
N MET A 13 3.51 15.51 8.14
CA MET A 13 4.74 15.62 7.37
C MET A 13 5.14 14.27 6.79
N MET A 14 5.72 14.29 5.59
CA MET A 14 6.17 13.11 4.90
C MET A 14 7.53 13.36 4.26
N LEU A 15 8.47 12.44 4.46
CA LEU A 15 9.79 12.45 3.84
C LEU A 15 9.96 11.17 3.03
N ASP A 16 10.18 11.31 1.73
CA ASP A 16 10.44 10.17 0.85
C ASP A 16 11.86 9.64 1.08
N LEU A 17 11.96 8.33 1.26
CA LEU A 17 13.22 7.60 1.36
C LEU A 17 13.62 6.91 0.05
N GLY A 18 12.98 7.21 -1.06
CA GLY A 18 13.35 6.73 -2.39
C GLY A 18 14.75 7.15 -2.81
N GLY A 19 15.30 6.50 -3.84
CA GLY A 19 16.61 6.76 -4.40
C GLY A 19 17.52 5.54 -4.37
N ILE A 20 18.83 5.76 -4.27
CA ILE A 20 19.80 4.66 -4.29
C ILE A 20 20.05 4.17 -2.85
N TRP A 21 19.92 2.86 -2.69
CA TRP A 21 20.20 2.14 -1.45
C TRP A 21 21.37 1.18 -1.67
N ASP A 22 22.02 0.72 -0.59
CA ASP A 22 22.92 -0.42 -0.63
C ASP A 22 22.11 -1.71 -0.67
N PHE A 23 22.51 -2.68 -1.48
CA PHE A 23 21.86 -3.98 -1.68
C PHE A 23 22.88 -5.10 -1.69
N ARG A 24 22.48 -6.27 -1.16
CA ARG A 24 23.22 -7.52 -1.34
C ARG A 24 22.31 -8.74 -1.23
N PHE A 25 22.72 -9.84 -1.80
CA PHE A 25 22.14 -11.14 -1.48
C PHE A 25 22.61 -11.60 -0.11
N GLN A 26 21.74 -12.32 0.61
CA GLN A 26 22.11 -12.87 1.92
C GLN A 26 23.37 -13.77 1.79
N GLY A 27 24.34 -13.50 2.61
CA GLY A 27 25.64 -14.19 2.62
C GLY A 27 26.74 -13.51 1.77
N ASP A 28 26.39 -12.56 0.91
CA ASP A 28 27.39 -11.76 0.22
C ASP A 28 28.07 -10.77 1.19
N SER A 29 29.37 -10.56 1.05
CA SER A 29 30.12 -9.58 1.83
C SER A 29 30.04 -8.17 1.25
N ALA A 30 29.90 -8.06 -0.08
CA ALA A 30 29.91 -6.79 -0.81
C ALA A 30 28.50 -6.22 -0.98
N TRP A 31 28.39 -4.92 -0.78
CA TRP A 31 27.19 -4.14 -1.07
C TRP A 31 27.30 -3.52 -2.49
N GLN A 32 26.19 -3.38 -3.17
CA GLN A 32 26.09 -2.74 -4.47
C GLN A 32 24.88 -1.77 -4.49
N PRO A 33 24.91 -0.73 -5.34
CA PRO A 33 23.80 0.21 -5.41
C PRO A 33 22.57 -0.43 -6.07
N ILE A 34 21.38 -0.08 -5.56
CA ILE A 34 20.08 -0.48 -6.08
C ILE A 34 19.07 0.67 -5.99
N ALA A 35 18.19 0.80 -6.98
CA ALA A 35 17.11 1.79 -6.91
C ALA A 35 15.94 1.30 -6.04
N VAL A 36 15.39 2.19 -5.21
CA VAL A 36 14.19 2.00 -4.40
C VAL A 36 13.29 3.24 -4.56
N PRO A 37 11.99 3.12 -4.82
CA PRO A 37 11.23 1.87 -5.00
C PRO A 37 11.45 1.29 -6.39
N ALA A 38 11.72 0.00 -6.46
CA ALA A 38 11.70 -0.79 -7.68
C ALA A 38 11.86 -2.27 -7.33
N SER A 39 11.43 -3.17 -8.25
CA SER A 39 11.87 -4.56 -8.19
C SER A 39 13.39 -4.62 -8.40
N TYR A 40 14.09 -5.45 -7.62
CA TYR A 40 15.53 -5.62 -7.86
C TYR A 40 15.82 -6.53 -9.06
N ASN A 41 14.84 -7.34 -9.48
CA ASN A 41 15.05 -8.48 -10.38
C ASN A 41 15.63 -8.12 -11.75
N ASP A 42 15.37 -6.92 -12.26
CA ASP A 42 15.86 -6.46 -13.56
C ASP A 42 16.84 -5.27 -13.47
N GLN A 43 17.38 -4.97 -12.29
CA GLN A 43 18.31 -3.85 -12.11
C GLN A 43 19.78 -4.21 -12.37
N SER A 44 20.07 -5.49 -12.67
CA SER A 44 21.43 -5.95 -12.97
C SER A 44 21.40 -7.05 -14.02
N PRO A 45 22.44 -7.16 -14.87
CA PRO A 45 22.60 -8.29 -15.79
C PRO A 45 23.02 -9.59 -15.09
N ASP A 46 23.40 -9.57 -13.82
CA ASP A 46 23.72 -10.78 -13.05
C ASP A 46 22.49 -11.69 -12.96
N PRO A 47 22.57 -12.95 -13.47
CA PRO A 47 21.43 -13.88 -13.44
C PRO A 47 20.86 -14.16 -12.05
N ARG A 48 21.62 -13.94 -10.98
CA ARG A 48 21.15 -14.10 -9.61
C ARG A 48 19.97 -13.16 -9.30
N PHE A 49 19.94 -11.96 -9.88
CA PHE A 49 18.85 -11.02 -9.68
C PHE A 49 17.50 -11.58 -10.11
N ARG A 50 17.46 -12.40 -11.15
CA ARG A 50 16.23 -13.05 -11.62
C ARG A 50 15.99 -14.44 -11.02
N ASN A 51 17.04 -15.19 -10.70
CA ASN A 51 16.92 -16.62 -10.46
C ASN A 51 17.12 -17.03 -9.01
N GLN A 52 17.68 -16.17 -8.15
CA GLN A 52 17.96 -16.55 -6.78
C GLN A 52 16.67 -16.48 -5.95
N ALA A 53 16.32 -17.61 -5.32
CA ALA A 53 15.31 -17.67 -4.29
C ALA A 53 15.95 -17.50 -2.91
N GLY A 54 15.37 -16.65 -2.08
CA GLY A 54 15.85 -16.43 -0.73
C GLY A 54 15.80 -14.96 -0.29
N LYS A 55 16.61 -14.64 0.71
CA LYS A 55 16.65 -13.31 1.29
C LYS A 55 17.64 -12.41 0.56
N VAL A 56 17.25 -11.15 0.46
CA VAL A 56 18.09 -10.02 0.04
C VAL A 56 18.08 -8.97 1.14
N GLU A 57 19.13 -8.17 1.21
CA GLU A 57 19.27 -7.12 2.19
C GLU A 57 19.42 -5.76 1.50
N TYR A 58 18.66 -4.79 1.99
CA TYR A 58 18.75 -3.38 1.63
C TYR A 58 19.24 -2.60 2.84
N ARG A 59 20.05 -1.56 2.61
CA ARG A 59 20.58 -0.73 3.68
C ARG A 59 20.58 0.73 3.30
N ARG A 60 20.21 1.60 4.24
CA ARG A 60 20.27 3.06 4.08
C ARG A 60 20.41 3.74 5.45
N LYS A 61 21.12 4.85 5.51
CA LYS A 61 21.05 5.76 6.66
C LYS A 61 19.79 6.61 6.56
N ILE A 62 19.05 6.70 7.64
CA ILE A 62 17.86 7.55 7.78
C ILE A 62 18.10 8.53 8.92
N THR A 63 17.62 9.76 8.77
CA THR A 63 17.67 10.79 9.81
C THR A 63 16.25 11.23 10.13
N LEU A 64 15.88 11.18 11.41
CA LEU A 64 14.61 11.71 11.87
C LEU A 64 14.73 13.23 11.98
N PRO A 65 13.97 14.06 11.25
CA PRO A 65 14.12 15.49 11.28
C PRO A 65 14.00 16.08 12.71
N ALA A 66 14.90 16.97 13.08
CA ALA A 66 14.86 17.63 14.40
C ALA A 66 13.59 18.45 14.60
N SER A 67 13.00 18.96 13.49
CA SER A 67 11.74 19.71 13.50
C SER A 67 10.52 18.86 13.90
N TRP A 68 10.64 17.54 13.92
CA TRP A 68 9.56 16.63 14.33
C TRP A 68 9.51 16.38 15.86
N LYS A 69 10.23 17.23 16.62
CA LYS A 69 10.18 17.16 18.08
C LYS A 69 8.74 17.35 18.59
N GLY A 70 8.26 16.39 19.38
CA GLY A 70 6.90 16.39 19.93
C GLY A 70 5.87 15.69 19.05
N MET A 71 6.22 15.37 17.79
CA MET A 71 5.35 14.61 16.89
C MET A 71 5.51 13.09 17.11
N ARG A 72 4.53 12.32 16.65
CA ARG A 72 4.62 10.89 16.43
C ARG A 72 5.35 10.65 15.11
N ALA A 73 6.29 9.75 15.08
CA ALA A 73 7.04 9.42 13.88
C ALA A 73 6.96 7.93 13.54
N CYS A 74 6.75 7.62 12.27
CA CYS A 74 6.68 6.25 11.74
C CYS A 74 7.51 6.09 10.48
N LEU A 75 8.02 4.88 10.31
CA LEU A 75 8.55 4.39 9.04
C LEU A 75 7.44 3.59 8.34
N ARG A 76 7.07 4.01 7.15
CA ARG A 76 6.05 3.35 6.33
C ARG A 76 6.65 2.75 5.08
N PHE A 77 6.30 1.50 4.82
CA PHE A 77 6.53 0.80 3.57
C PHE A 77 5.19 0.59 2.87
N ASP A 78 5.07 1.00 1.62
CA ASP A 78 3.83 0.78 0.87
C ASP A 78 3.76 -0.65 0.28
N ALA A 79 4.89 -1.33 0.10
CA ALA A 79 4.99 -2.77 -0.12
C ALA A 79 6.44 -3.28 -0.06
N VAL A 80 6.62 -4.48 0.47
CA VAL A 80 7.88 -5.24 0.39
C VAL A 80 7.53 -6.71 0.10
N ALA A 81 7.88 -7.21 -1.06
CA ALA A 81 7.49 -8.55 -1.48
C ALA A 81 8.58 -9.60 -1.18
N HIS A 82 8.22 -10.74 -0.53
CA HIS A 82 6.88 -11.13 -0.06
C HIS A 82 6.75 -11.04 1.44
N SER A 83 7.89 -11.10 2.15
CA SER A 83 7.99 -10.84 3.57
C SER A 83 9.19 -9.97 3.88
N ALA A 84 9.10 -9.21 4.96
CA ALA A 84 10.14 -8.28 5.37
C ALA A 84 10.50 -8.45 6.85
N ARG A 85 11.75 -8.20 7.15
CA ARG A 85 12.30 -8.03 8.49
C ARG A 85 13.03 -6.71 8.53
N ILE A 86 12.63 -5.84 9.44
CA ILE A 86 13.13 -4.47 9.54
C ILE A 86 14.07 -4.36 10.72
N LEU A 87 15.27 -3.88 10.48
CA LEU A 87 16.27 -3.67 11.52
C LEU A 87 16.70 -2.20 11.56
N LEU A 88 16.91 -1.68 12.76
CA LEU A 88 17.46 -0.36 13.01
C LEU A 88 18.75 -0.52 13.84
N ASN A 89 19.88 -0.06 13.31
CA ASN A 89 21.20 -0.26 13.90
C ASN A 89 21.48 -1.75 14.25
N GLY A 90 21.06 -2.66 13.36
CA GLY A 90 21.23 -4.11 13.53
C GLY A 90 20.24 -4.79 14.48
N ARG A 91 19.37 -4.03 15.19
CA ARG A 91 18.33 -4.58 16.05
C ARG A 91 17.03 -4.72 15.26
N GLU A 92 16.39 -5.89 15.31
CA GLU A 92 15.06 -6.10 14.73
C GLU A 92 14.01 -5.24 15.45
N ILE A 93 13.21 -4.53 14.66
CA ILE A 93 12.15 -3.65 15.15
C ILE A 93 10.77 -4.04 14.63
N ALA A 94 10.70 -4.76 13.51
CA ALA A 94 9.44 -5.26 12.97
C ALA A 94 9.66 -6.41 11.98
N THR A 95 8.59 -7.21 11.78
CA THR A 95 8.45 -8.16 10.70
C THR A 95 7.11 -7.95 10.00
N HIS A 96 7.05 -8.24 8.70
CA HIS A 96 5.82 -8.12 7.92
C HIS A 96 5.67 -9.29 6.95
N ARG A 97 4.42 -9.74 6.72
CA ARG A 97 4.01 -10.66 5.66
C ARG A 97 2.87 -10.05 4.87
N GLY A 98 2.92 -10.17 3.56
CA GLY A 98 1.95 -9.56 2.67
C GLY A 98 2.62 -8.60 1.70
N GLY A 99 3.18 -9.15 0.60
CA GLY A 99 4.08 -8.45 -0.31
C GLY A 99 3.52 -7.22 -1.02
N PHE A 100 2.19 -7.00 -0.96
CA PHE A 100 1.51 -5.90 -1.64
C PHE A 100 0.72 -5.00 -0.69
N LEU A 101 0.82 -5.25 0.61
CA LEU A 101 0.13 -4.47 1.64
C LEU A 101 1.08 -3.48 2.32
N PRO A 102 0.63 -2.25 2.59
CA PRO A 102 1.41 -1.31 3.36
C PRO A 102 1.51 -1.71 4.84
N PHE A 103 2.60 -1.31 5.47
CA PHE A 103 2.78 -1.44 6.91
C PHE A 103 3.60 -0.29 7.48
N GLU A 104 3.45 -0.05 8.77
CA GLU A 104 4.11 1.02 9.51
C GLU A 104 4.86 0.48 10.72
N VAL A 105 5.98 1.11 11.04
CA VAL A 105 6.78 0.84 12.22
C VAL A 105 6.94 2.13 13.01
N GLU A 106 6.50 2.14 14.27
CA GLU A 106 6.67 3.28 15.16
C GLU A 106 8.15 3.52 15.48
N LEU A 107 8.58 4.77 15.39
CA LEU A 107 9.97 5.15 15.64
C LEU A 107 10.18 5.91 16.96
N ASP A 108 9.14 6.39 17.60
CA ASP A 108 9.18 7.27 18.80
C ASP A 108 10.05 6.74 19.95
N ALA A 109 10.01 5.43 20.18
CA ALA A 109 10.82 4.78 21.22
C ALA A 109 12.20 4.31 20.71
N LEU A 110 12.48 4.48 19.43
CA LEU A 110 13.65 3.89 18.74
C LEU A 110 14.64 4.95 18.28
N MET A 111 14.18 6.16 17.97
CA MET A 111 15.00 7.27 17.49
C MET A 111 14.49 8.59 18.07
N ALA A 112 15.42 9.44 18.47
CA ALA A 112 15.11 10.83 18.82
C ALA A 112 15.10 11.73 17.57
N PRO A 113 14.29 12.81 17.56
CA PRO A 113 14.39 13.83 16.52
C PRO A 113 15.80 14.42 16.41
N GLY A 114 16.35 14.47 15.20
CA GLY A 114 17.74 14.82 14.91
C GLY A 114 18.70 13.64 14.85
N GLU A 115 18.31 12.46 15.30
CA GLU A 115 19.14 11.27 15.29
C GLU A 115 19.19 10.63 13.89
N THR A 116 20.36 10.05 13.58
CA THR A 116 20.59 9.25 12.36
C THR A 116 20.83 7.79 12.75
N ALA A 117 20.17 6.87 12.06
CA ALA A 117 20.31 5.44 12.26
C ALA A 117 20.51 4.71 10.92
N GLU A 118 21.09 3.51 11.00
CA GLU A 118 21.16 2.60 9.87
C GLU A 118 19.88 1.76 9.81
N LEU A 119 19.12 1.92 8.75
CA LEU A 119 17.97 1.09 8.42
C LEU A 119 18.43 -0.08 7.54
N THR A 120 18.15 -1.31 7.97
CA THR A 120 18.32 -2.51 7.16
C THR A 120 16.97 -3.18 6.95
N VAL A 121 16.67 -3.56 5.70
CA VAL A 121 15.47 -4.30 5.31
C VAL A 121 15.90 -5.61 4.71
N GLU A 122 15.62 -6.72 5.38
CA GLU A 122 15.72 -8.05 4.79
C GLU A 122 14.39 -8.37 4.09
N ALA A 123 14.42 -8.59 2.79
CA ALA A 123 13.25 -9.02 2.02
C ALA A 123 13.43 -10.48 1.59
N ASP A 124 12.42 -11.31 1.80
CA ASP A 124 12.42 -12.72 1.38
C ASP A 124 11.48 -12.88 0.17
N ASN A 125 12.05 -13.30 -0.94
CA ASN A 125 11.34 -13.42 -2.22
C ASN A 125 10.72 -14.80 -2.46
N ARG A 126 10.86 -15.73 -1.51
CA ARG A 126 10.32 -17.09 -1.66
C ARG A 126 8.81 -17.06 -1.63
N ILE A 127 8.23 -17.73 -2.63
CA ILE A 127 6.78 -17.95 -2.73
C ILE A 127 6.42 -19.34 -2.19
N ASN A 128 5.28 -19.41 -1.51
CA ASN A 128 4.74 -20.64 -0.92
C ASN A 128 3.21 -20.57 -0.89
N HIS A 129 2.56 -21.44 -0.13
CA HIS A 129 1.10 -21.45 -0.02
C HIS A 129 0.52 -20.23 0.73
N ASP A 130 1.35 -19.51 1.51
CA ASP A 130 0.95 -18.33 2.30
C ASP A 130 1.24 -17.01 1.58
N THR A 131 1.80 -17.03 0.38
CA THR A 131 2.13 -15.84 -0.39
C THR A 131 1.11 -15.56 -1.50
N LEU A 132 1.10 -14.31 -2.01
CA LEU A 132 0.46 -13.94 -3.25
C LEU A 132 1.54 -13.36 -4.19
N PRO A 133 1.77 -13.94 -5.37
CA PRO A 133 1.13 -15.16 -5.90
C PRO A 133 1.47 -16.41 -5.09
N ILE A 134 0.59 -17.40 -5.13
CA ILE A 134 0.83 -18.69 -4.51
C ILE A 134 1.93 -19.39 -5.30
N GLY A 135 2.94 -19.87 -4.57
CA GLY A 135 3.98 -20.75 -5.11
C GLY A 135 3.68 -22.20 -4.80
N THR A 136 4.16 -23.08 -5.62
CA THR A 136 4.14 -24.50 -5.35
C THR A 136 5.45 -24.90 -4.68
N GLU A 137 5.41 -25.24 -3.40
CA GLU A 137 6.45 -26.06 -2.79
C GLU A 137 6.19 -27.50 -3.21
N GLY A 138 7.01 -28.04 -4.12
CA GLY A 138 6.88 -29.41 -4.57
C GLY A 138 5.89 -29.63 -5.73
N ASP A 139 5.66 -30.88 -6.06
CA ASP A 139 5.11 -31.44 -7.29
C ASP A 139 3.65 -31.12 -7.67
N THR A 140 2.97 -30.19 -7.05
CA THR A 140 1.57 -29.89 -7.38
C THR A 140 1.47 -28.70 -8.33
N ALA A 141 1.51 -28.99 -9.62
CA ALA A 141 1.11 -28.02 -10.63
C ALA A 141 -0.37 -27.64 -10.45
N PHE A 142 -0.70 -26.37 -10.48
CA PHE A 142 -2.06 -25.84 -10.48
C PHE A 142 -2.93 -26.40 -11.63
N PHE A 143 -2.31 -26.91 -12.68
CA PHE A 143 -2.97 -27.65 -13.75
C PHE A 143 -2.98 -29.16 -13.44
N GLY A 144 -3.84 -29.55 -12.49
CA GLY A 144 -4.38 -30.88 -12.30
C GLY A 144 -3.42 -32.04 -12.61
N SER A 145 -2.49 -32.28 -11.69
CA SER A 145 -1.63 -33.46 -11.77
C SER A 145 -2.39 -34.81 -11.71
N ASP A 146 -3.69 -34.77 -11.44
CA ASP A 146 -4.51 -35.96 -11.20
C ASP A 146 -5.32 -36.36 -12.42
N ASN A 147 -5.09 -35.77 -13.59
CA ASN A 147 -5.76 -36.25 -14.81
C ASN A 147 -4.79 -37.03 -15.70
N PRO A 148 -4.79 -38.41 -15.60
CA PRO A 148 -3.78 -39.25 -16.24
C PRO A 148 -3.89 -39.32 -17.75
N GLY A 149 -4.75 -38.52 -18.38
CA GLY A 149 -4.99 -38.52 -19.82
C GLY A 149 -4.42 -37.33 -20.61
N ILE A 150 -3.73 -36.40 -19.96
CA ILE A 150 -3.20 -35.22 -20.66
C ILE A 150 -1.67 -35.30 -20.83
N PRO A 151 -1.15 -35.48 -22.08
CA PRO A 151 0.30 -35.45 -22.34
C PRO A 151 0.98 -34.14 -21.89
N ALA A 152 0.20 -33.10 -21.65
CA ALA A 152 0.65 -31.81 -21.10
C ALA A 152 1.20 -31.91 -19.66
N VAL A 153 0.90 -32.95 -18.90
CA VAL A 153 1.38 -33.10 -17.52
C VAL A 153 2.89 -33.34 -17.46
N GLU A 154 3.46 -34.15 -18.38
CA GLU A 154 4.91 -34.33 -18.45
C GLU A 154 5.65 -33.10 -18.99
N ALA A 155 5.06 -32.40 -19.96
CA ALA A 155 5.59 -31.13 -20.44
C ALA A 155 5.53 -30.06 -19.34
N GLY A 156 4.45 -30.05 -18.54
CA GLY A 156 4.30 -29.18 -17.37
C GLY A 156 5.33 -29.50 -16.28
N LYS A 157 5.60 -30.76 -15.98
CA LYS A 157 6.64 -31.19 -15.02
C LYS A 157 8.05 -30.78 -15.49
N ARG A 158 8.36 -30.97 -16.77
CA ARG A 158 9.63 -30.52 -17.34
C ARG A 158 9.77 -28.99 -17.31
N MET A 159 8.72 -28.26 -17.69
CA MET A 159 8.71 -26.80 -17.59
C MET A 159 8.84 -26.31 -16.14
N GLN A 160 8.31 -27.05 -15.15
CA GLN A 160 8.48 -26.73 -13.74
C GLN A 160 9.92 -26.99 -13.25
N GLN A 161 10.53 -28.09 -13.65
CA GLN A 161 11.94 -28.39 -13.35
C GLN A 161 12.89 -27.37 -13.97
N GLU A 162 12.61 -26.92 -15.20
CA GLU A 162 13.39 -25.89 -15.90
C GLU A 162 13.12 -24.48 -15.35
N ARG A 163 11.94 -24.22 -14.76
CA ARG A 163 11.55 -22.89 -14.26
C ARG A 163 12.06 -22.55 -12.87
N GLY A 164 12.55 -23.52 -12.09
CA GLY A 164 13.03 -23.29 -10.71
C GLY A 164 11.93 -23.16 -9.68
N ILE A 165 12.29 -23.36 -8.41
CA ILE A 165 11.40 -23.53 -7.25
C ILE A 165 10.63 -22.23 -6.88
N ASN A 166 11.08 -21.06 -7.38
CA ASN A 166 10.55 -19.75 -6.93
C ASN A 166 9.70 -19.06 -8.00
N ARG A 167 8.99 -19.81 -8.83
CA ARG A 167 8.09 -19.24 -9.83
C ARG A 167 6.64 -19.35 -9.42
N PRO A 168 5.82 -18.30 -9.65
CA PRO A 168 4.40 -18.37 -9.39
C PRO A 168 3.74 -19.43 -10.28
N ALA A 169 2.65 -20.02 -9.78
CA ALA A 169 1.83 -20.97 -10.53
C ALA A 169 1.03 -20.32 -11.67
N VAL A 170 1.21 -19.01 -11.90
CA VAL A 170 0.53 -18.20 -12.90
C VAL A 170 1.54 -17.61 -13.88
N ASP A 171 1.04 -17.06 -14.98
CA ASP A 171 1.84 -16.50 -16.08
C ASP A 171 2.38 -15.10 -15.76
N PHE A 172 3.05 -14.96 -14.61
CA PHE A 172 3.70 -13.72 -14.18
C PHE A 172 5.10 -14.01 -13.67
N PHE A 173 6.00 -13.03 -13.84
CA PHE A 173 7.29 -13.07 -13.20
C PHE A 173 7.16 -12.70 -11.71
N ASN A 174 7.97 -13.34 -10.85
CA ASN A 174 7.99 -13.06 -9.42
C ASN A 174 8.86 -11.83 -9.11
N TYR A 175 8.37 -10.65 -9.48
CA TYR A 175 9.03 -9.40 -9.13
C TYR A 175 8.95 -9.15 -7.62
N THR A 176 10.09 -8.85 -7.01
CA THR A 176 10.22 -8.79 -5.54
C THR A 176 11.13 -7.67 -5.06
N GLY A 177 11.19 -7.51 -3.76
CA GLY A 177 11.95 -6.47 -3.08
C GLY A 177 11.10 -5.30 -2.62
N ILE A 178 11.71 -4.12 -2.47
CA ILE A 178 11.01 -2.89 -2.06
C ILE A 178 10.43 -2.23 -3.31
N GLN A 179 9.27 -2.69 -3.74
CA GLN A 179 8.66 -2.29 -5.02
C GLN A 179 7.87 -0.98 -4.93
N ARG A 180 7.45 -0.58 -3.73
CA ARG A 180 6.66 0.62 -3.51
C ARG A 180 7.38 1.59 -2.57
N PRO A 181 6.95 2.85 -2.51
CA PRO A 181 7.64 3.87 -1.74
C PRO A 181 7.86 3.51 -0.27
N VAL A 182 8.99 3.97 0.25
CA VAL A 182 9.35 3.95 1.68
C VAL A 182 9.37 5.39 2.16
N ARG A 183 8.71 5.68 3.27
CA ARG A 183 8.58 7.04 3.79
C ARG A 183 8.78 7.09 5.30
N LEU A 184 9.40 8.17 5.76
CA LEU A 184 9.18 8.64 7.13
C LEU A 184 7.93 9.51 7.11
N ILE A 185 7.05 9.29 8.08
CA ILE A 185 5.83 10.10 8.26
C ILE A 185 5.78 10.61 9.68
N ALA A 186 5.28 11.84 9.86
CA ALA A 186 5.02 12.40 11.17
C ALA A 186 3.59 12.94 11.24
N THR A 187 2.98 12.74 12.40
CA THR A 187 1.66 13.28 12.75
C THR A 187 1.74 13.92 14.13
N PRO A 188 0.80 14.77 14.50
CA PRO A 188 0.60 15.11 15.91
C PRO A 188 0.43 13.83 16.75
N ARG A 189 0.66 13.92 18.06
CA ARG A 189 0.45 12.76 18.97
C ARG A 189 -1.02 12.40 19.13
N GLN A 190 -1.88 13.41 19.03
CA GLN A 190 -3.32 13.21 18.84
C GLN A 190 -3.58 13.25 17.35
N PHE A 191 -3.99 12.13 16.75
CA PHE A 191 -4.13 12.05 15.31
C PHE A 191 -5.34 11.23 14.88
N ILE A 192 -5.82 11.52 13.68
CA ILE A 192 -6.86 10.78 12.99
C ILE A 192 -6.22 9.51 12.42
N ARG A 193 -6.66 8.35 12.92
CA ARG A 193 -6.15 7.04 12.53
C ARG A 193 -6.84 6.49 11.30
N ASP A 194 -8.17 6.65 11.26
CA ASP A 194 -9.00 6.16 10.14
C ASP A 194 -10.27 6.99 10.01
N MET A 195 -10.87 6.92 8.84
CA MET A 195 -12.11 7.60 8.52
C MET A 195 -12.94 6.76 7.54
N THR A 196 -14.21 6.57 7.86
CA THR A 196 -15.19 5.95 6.95
C THR A 196 -16.19 7.00 6.50
N LEU A 197 -16.43 7.06 5.18
CA LEU A 197 -17.44 7.91 4.55
C LEU A 197 -18.36 7.05 3.69
N ILE A 198 -19.68 7.12 3.95
CA ILE A 198 -20.70 6.38 3.20
C ILE A 198 -21.72 7.39 2.69
N PRO A 199 -21.50 7.93 1.48
CA PRO A 199 -22.44 8.85 0.86
C PRO A 199 -23.65 8.11 0.26
N SER A 200 -24.78 8.80 0.18
CA SER A 200 -25.99 8.36 -0.52
C SER A 200 -26.47 9.44 -1.48
N MET A 201 -27.23 9.02 -2.50
CA MET A 201 -27.66 9.91 -3.59
C MET A 201 -28.57 11.06 -3.13
N ASN A 202 -29.22 10.96 -1.97
CA ASN A 202 -30.03 12.03 -1.38
C ASN A 202 -29.21 13.11 -0.66
N GLY A 203 -27.85 13.02 -0.71
CA GLY A 203 -26.96 13.99 -0.06
C GLY A 203 -26.62 13.66 1.38
N GLU A 204 -27.08 12.55 1.93
CA GLU A 204 -26.62 12.08 3.23
C GLU A 204 -25.22 11.47 3.12
N VAL A 205 -24.32 11.88 3.99
CA VAL A 205 -22.99 11.29 4.14
C VAL A 205 -22.86 10.79 5.57
N ARG A 206 -22.99 9.48 5.76
CA ARG A 206 -22.69 8.86 7.04
C ARG A 206 -21.19 8.79 7.21
N PHE A 207 -20.70 9.19 8.37
CA PHE A 207 -19.27 9.18 8.67
C PHE A 207 -18.96 8.57 10.03
N SER A 208 -17.76 8.03 10.17
CA SER A 208 -17.12 7.73 11.45
C SER A 208 -15.63 8.03 11.36
N VAL A 209 -15.05 8.54 12.45
CA VAL A 209 -13.65 8.92 12.57
C VAL A 209 -13.02 8.17 13.73
N GLU A 210 -11.94 7.45 13.45
CA GLU A 210 -11.13 6.80 14.48
C GLU A 210 -9.91 7.67 14.80
N THR A 211 -9.65 7.88 16.07
CA THR A 211 -8.56 8.73 16.55
C THR A 211 -7.70 8.02 17.57
N GLU A 212 -6.46 8.45 17.68
CA GLU A 212 -5.53 8.08 18.73
C GLU A 212 -5.17 9.32 19.56
N GLY A 213 -4.96 9.12 20.87
CA GLY A 213 -4.64 10.19 21.80
C GLY A 213 -5.74 10.41 22.83
N THR A 214 -5.77 11.59 23.46
CA THR A 214 -6.79 11.95 24.47
C THR A 214 -8.09 12.34 23.81
N ASP A 215 -9.23 12.17 24.50
CA ASP A 215 -10.52 12.61 24.00
C ASP A 215 -10.53 14.13 23.74
N GLY A 216 -11.03 14.50 22.58
CA GLY A 216 -11.12 15.88 22.13
C GLY A 216 -12.18 16.08 21.06
N PRO A 217 -12.56 17.32 20.76
CA PRO A 217 -13.53 17.62 19.73
C PRO A 217 -13.01 17.19 18.35
N ILE A 218 -13.90 16.62 17.57
CA ILE A 218 -13.67 16.26 16.18
C ILE A 218 -14.61 17.09 15.32
N LEU A 219 -14.06 17.89 14.42
CA LEU A 219 -14.82 18.63 13.43
C LEU A 219 -14.70 17.91 12.08
N VAL A 220 -15.84 17.59 11.49
CA VAL A 220 -15.94 17.04 10.13
C VAL A 220 -16.66 18.05 9.25
N GLU A 221 -15.99 18.51 8.20
CA GLU A 221 -16.52 19.42 7.20
C GLU A 221 -16.53 18.73 5.83
N VAL A 222 -17.54 18.99 5.04
CA VAL A 222 -17.55 18.65 3.62
C VAL A 222 -17.43 19.92 2.81
N LEU A 223 -16.43 19.95 1.93
CA LEU A 223 -16.15 21.04 1.02
C LEU A 223 -16.58 20.65 -0.40
N ASP A 224 -17.11 21.59 -1.16
CA ASP A 224 -17.38 21.43 -2.59
C ASP A 224 -16.09 21.50 -3.44
N ALA A 225 -16.21 21.49 -4.75
CA ALA A 225 -15.09 21.54 -5.67
C ALA A 225 -14.34 22.89 -5.63
N GLU A 226 -14.99 23.95 -5.18
CA GLU A 226 -14.46 25.30 -4.99
C GLU A 226 -13.80 25.48 -3.61
N GLY A 227 -13.89 24.46 -2.74
CA GLY A 227 -13.35 24.48 -1.38
C GLY A 227 -14.23 25.18 -0.36
N LEU A 228 -15.50 25.44 -0.70
CA LEU A 228 -16.47 26.06 0.22
C LEU A 228 -17.16 24.99 1.09
N PRO A 229 -17.35 25.23 2.40
CA PRO A 229 -18.02 24.28 3.27
C PRO A 229 -19.53 24.20 2.96
N VAL A 230 -20.00 23.00 2.61
CA VAL A 230 -21.40 22.72 2.30
C VAL A 230 -22.12 21.93 3.40
N ALA A 231 -21.37 21.30 4.30
CA ALA A 231 -21.90 20.62 5.48
C ALA A 231 -20.83 20.53 6.58
N ARG A 232 -21.23 20.53 7.85
CA ARG A 232 -20.31 20.37 8.99
C ARG A 232 -20.99 19.70 10.18
N CYS A 233 -20.20 18.97 10.97
CA CYS A 233 -20.66 18.33 12.20
C CYS A 233 -19.49 18.24 13.18
N GLU A 234 -19.77 18.49 14.47
CA GLU A 234 -18.80 18.29 15.55
C GLU A 234 -19.15 17.00 16.28
N ALA A 235 -18.68 15.86 15.75
CA ALA A 235 -18.90 14.54 16.31
C ALA A 235 -17.87 13.54 15.79
N ARG A 236 -17.69 12.43 16.52
CA ARG A 236 -16.88 11.28 16.08
C ARG A 236 -17.57 10.47 14.98
N GLU A 237 -18.88 10.40 15.02
CA GLU A 237 -19.74 9.71 14.06
C GLU A 237 -21.04 10.45 13.86
N GLY A 238 -21.67 10.30 12.70
CA GLY A 238 -22.93 10.98 12.42
C GLY A 238 -23.33 10.92 10.96
N ILE A 239 -24.27 11.81 10.61
CA ILE A 239 -24.73 12.01 9.23
C ILE A 239 -24.65 13.50 8.92
N LEU A 240 -23.95 13.82 7.84
CA LEU A 240 -23.93 15.14 7.23
C LEU A 240 -24.96 15.19 6.10
N HIS A 241 -25.55 16.35 5.88
CA HIS A 241 -26.53 16.57 4.82
C HIS A 241 -26.04 17.63 3.85
N ILE A 242 -25.89 17.27 2.59
CA ILE A 242 -25.53 18.16 1.50
C ILE A 242 -26.80 18.46 0.73
N ALA A 243 -27.22 19.72 0.72
CA ALA A 243 -28.35 20.14 -0.08
C ALA A 243 -28.02 20.08 -1.57
N GLU A 244 -28.94 19.54 -2.38
CA GLU A 244 -28.78 19.42 -3.83
C GLU A 244 -27.43 18.83 -4.26
N PRO A 245 -27.10 17.56 -3.88
CA PRO A 245 -25.80 17.00 -4.07
C PRO A 245 -25.45 16.80 -5.55
N HIS A 246 -24.26 17.20 -5.94
CA HIS A 246 -23.68 16.84 -7.22
C HIS A 246 -23.21 15.39 -7.20
N LEU A 247 -23.80 14.53 -8.04
CA LEU A 247 -23.43 13.13 -8.11
C LEU A 247 -22.14 12.93 -8.90
N TRP A 248 -21.32 12.01 -8.46
CA TRP A 248 -20.21 11.52 -9.26
C TRP A 248 -20.74 10.62 -10.36
N GLU A 249 -20.51 10.97 -11.60
CA GLU A 249 -20.88 10.18 -12.76
C GLU A 249 -19.65 9.69 -13.52
N PRO A 250 -19.61 8.41 -13.96
CA PRO A 250 -18.51 7.90 -14.77
C PRO A 250 -18.53 8.53 -16.17
N TRP A 251 -17.36 8.51 -16.83
CA TRP A 251 -17.29 8.97 -18.23
C TRP A 251 -18.37 8.34 -19.11
N PRO A 252 -19.07 9.13 -19.98
CA PRO A 252 -18.83 10.55 -20.32
C PRO A 252 -19.50 11.58 -19.40
N GLY A 253 -19.94 11.19 -18.21
CA GLY A 253 -20.46 12.12 -17.20
C GLY A 253 -19.36 12.90 -16.49
N THR A 254 -19.74 13.61 -15.42
CA THR A 254 -18.87 14.45 -14.63
C THR A 254 -18.48 13.74 -13.35
N PRO A 255 -17.20 13.37 -13.13
CA PRO A 255 -16.74 12.75 -11.89
C PRO A 255 -16.57 13.80 -10.78
N TYR A 256 -17.66 14.37 -10.30
CA TYR A 256 -17.65 15.40 -9.27
C TYR A 256 -17.14 14.85 -7.93
N LEU A 257 -16.22 15.56 -7.30
CA LEU A 257 -15.65 15.19 -6.01
C LEU A 257 -15.88 16.29 -4.97
N TYR A 258 -16.31 15.88 -3.80
CA TYR A 258 -16.24 16.63 -2.56
C TYR A 258 -14.95 16.30 -1.80
N THR A 259 -14.60 17.14 -0.83
CA THR A 259 -13.51 16.86 0.11
C THR A 259 -14.07 16.83 1.52
N ALA A 260 -13.92 15.69 2.19
CA ALA A 260 -14.13 15.62 3.64
C ALA A 260 -12.86 16.10 4.33
N ARG A 261 -12.97 17.16 5.12
CA ARG A 261 -11.90 17.71 5.97
C ARG A 261 -12.22 17.36 7.41
N VAL A 262 -11.31 16.65 8.06
CA VAL A 262 -11.44 16.27 9.46
C VAL A 262 -10.34 16.95 10.25
N THR A 263 -10.74 17.61 11.36
CA THR A 263 -9.81 18.23 12.31
C THR A 263 -9.99 17.58 13.67
N TYR A 264 -8.88 17.19 14.32
CA TYR A 264 -8.84 16.64 15.65
C TYR A 264 -7.62 17.19 16.41
N GLY A 265 -7.85 18.07 17.38
CA GLY A 265 -6.76 18.81 18.00
C GLY A 265 -5.96 19.61 16.98
N GLU A 266 -4.66 19.33 16.88
CA GLU A 266 -3.78 19.94 15.87
C GLU A 266 -3.74 19.16 14.55
N ASP A 267 -4.35 17.97 14.48
CA ASP A 267 -4.30 17.13 13.30
C ASP A 267 -5.38 17.49 12.28
N LEU A 268 -5.01 17.46 11.02
CA LEU A 268 -5.86 17.72 9.87
C LEU A 268 -5.68 16.60 8.85
N TYR A 269 -6.82 16.06 8.38
CA TYR A 269 -6.83 15.11 7.27
C TYR A 269 -7.91 15.44 6.25
N GLU A 270 -7.58 15.38 4.96
CA GLU A 270 -8.49 15.66 3.86
C GLU A 270 -8.64 14.43 2.96
N GLN A 271 -9.89 14.06 2.66
CA GLN A 271 -10.21 12.92 1.82
C GLN A 271 -11.19 13.33 0.72
N PRO A 272 -10.78 13.30 -0.56
CA PRO A 272 -11.73 13.46 -1.66
C PRO A 272 -12.64 12.24 -1.74
N PHE A 273 -13.94 12.49 -2.01
CA PHE A 273 -14.93 11.45 -2.21
C PHE A 273 -16.00 11.89 -3.21
N GLY A 274 -16.62 10.92 -3.90
CA GLY A 274 -17.75 11.18 -4.80
C GLY A 274 -19.04 10.61 -4.24
N ILE A 275 -20.14 11.33 -4.41
CA ILE A 275 -21.48 10.85 -4.06
C ILE A 275 -21.99 9.98 -5.20
N ARG A 276 -22.05 8.68 -4.99
CA ARG A 276 -22.56 7.70 -5.95
C ARG A 276 -23.16 6.50 -5.25
N GLU A 277 -24.09 5.87 -5.91
CA GLU A 277 -24.61 4.56 -5.54
C GLU A 277 -24.22 3.52 -6.58
N VAL A 278 -23.73 2.37 -6.13
CA VAL A 278 -23.43 1.22 -6.98
C VAL A 278 -24.34 0.08 -6.56
N ARG A 279 -25.12 -0.47 -7.50
CA ARG A 279 -26.06 -1.57 -7.25
C ARG A 279 -25.99 -2.64 -8.34
N VAL A 280 -26.29 -3.87 -7.94
CA VAL A 280 -26.51 -4.98 -8.87
C VAL A 280 -27.97 -5.41 -8.75
N GLU A 281 -28.71 -5.36 -9.86
CA GLU A 281 -30.09 -5.82 -9.95
C GLU A 281 -30.20 -6.95 -10.99
N GLY A 282 -30.34 -8.17 -10.52
CA GLY A 282 -30.28 -9.36 -11.38
C GLY A 282 -28.91 -9.46 -12.07
N THR A 283 -28.87 -9.29 -13.37
CA THR A 283 -27.65 -9.30 -14.18
C THR A 283 -27.16 -7.90 -14.58
N ARG A 284 -27.80 -6.86 -14.08
CA ARG A 284 -27.47 -5.48 -14.45
C ARG A 284 -26.65 -4.82 -13.36
N PHE A 285 -25.56 -4.18 -13.76
CA PHE A 285 -24.77 -3.30 -12.91
C PHE A 285 -25.26 -1.86 -13.11
N LEU A 286 -25.54 -1.18 -12.00
CA LEU A 286 -26.10 0.17 -12.01
C LEU A 286 -25.17 1.12 -11.27
N ILE A 287 -24.97 2.31 -11.84
CA ILE A 287 -24.37 3.47 -11.15
C ILE A 287 -25.41 4.58 -11.15
N ASN A 288 -25.70 5.11 -9.97
CA ASN A 288 -26.75 6.13 -9.76
C ASN A 288 -28.09 5.74 -10.40
N GLY A 289 -28.48 4.47 -10.28
CA GLY A 289 -29.70 3.92 -10.85
C GLY A 289 -29.70 3.73 -12.38
N LYS A 290 -28.62 4.14 -13.08
CA LYS A 290 -28.47 4.00 -14.53
C LYS A 290 -27.69 2.72 -14.86
N PRO A 291 -28.11 1.91 -15.87
CA PRO A 291 -27.33 0.76 -16.32
C PRO A 291 -25.94 1.17 -16.78
N PHE A 292 -24.93 0.50 -16.26
CA PHE A 292 -23.53 0.72 -16.64
C PHE A 292 -22.95 -0.53 -17.30
N ARG A 293 -22.24 -0.33 -18.40
CA ARG A 293 -21.50 -1.39 -19.10
C ARG A 293 -20.02 -1.16 -18.95
N PHE A 294 -19.32 -2.19 -18.51
CA PHE A 294 -17.86 -2.17 -18.46
C PHE A 294 -17.31 -2.37 -19.88
N HIS A 295 -16.39 -1.51 -20.26
CA HIS A 295 -15.60 -1.62 -21.48
C HIS A 295 -14.13 -1.62 -21.08
N GLY A 296 -13.41 -2.69 -21.39
CA GLY A 296 -11.98 -2.78 -21.05
C GLY A 296 -11.36 -4.03 -21.68
N PRO A 297 -10.07 -3.98 -22.02
CA PRO A 297 -9.31 -5.15 -22.42
C PRO A 297 -8.94 -5.98 -21.19
N CYS A 298 -8.71 -7.28 -21.39
CA CYS A 298 -7.92 -8.06 -20.45
C CYS A 298 -6.45 -7.63 -20.59
N LYS A 299 -5.79 -7.39 -19.49
CA LYS A 299 -4.41 -6.89 -19.45
C LYS A 299 -3.59 -7.65 -18.41
N HIS A 300 -2.42 -8.10 -18.83
CA HIS A 300 -1.35 -8.49 -17.94
C HIS A 300 -0.43 -7.29 -17.75
N GLU A 301 -0.21 -6.88 -16.52
CA GLU A 301 0.63 -5.74 -16.19
C GLU A 301 1.87 -6.20 -15.43
N ASP A 302 2.96 -6.35 -16.16
CA ASP A 302 4.29 -6.54 -15.60
C ASP A 302 5.22 -5.44 -16.10
N SER A 303 6.01 -4.89 -15.20
CA SER A 303 7.03 -3.90 -15.51
C SER A 303 8.37 -4.33 -14.92
N PRO A 304 9.44 -4.34 -15.71
CA PRO A 304 10.77 -4.69 -15.21
C PRO A 304 11.30 -3.70 -14.17
N VAL A 305 10.74 -2.50 -14.10
CA VAL A 305 11.14 -1.46 -13.13
C VAL A 305 10.25 -1.48 -11.90
N HIS A 306 8.95 -1.45 -12.10
CA HIS A 306 8.00 -1.29 -10.99
C HIS A 306 7.49 -2.63 -10.43
N GLY A 307 7.71 -3.74 -11.14
CA GLY A 307 7.12 -5.02 -10.83
C GLY A 307 5.64 -5.03 -11.26
N ARG A 308 4.75 -5.22 -10.32
CA ARG A 308 3.29 -5.17 -10.50
C ARG A 308 2.67 -3.98 -9.81
#